data_d03c026b183f409fbc81a4c72c26a6e6
#
_entry.id   d03c026b183f409fbc81a4c72c26a6e6
#
_cell.length_a   1.000
_cell.length_b   1.000
_cell.length_c   1.000
_cell.angle_alpha   90.00
_cell.angle_beta   90.00
_cell.angle_gamma   90.00
#
_symmetry.space_group_name_H-M   'P 1'
#
loop_
_entity.id
_entity.type
_entity.pdbx_description
1 polymer ?
#
loop_
_entity_poly.entity_id
_entity_poly.type
_entity_poly.pdbx_seq_one_letter_code
_entity_poly.pdbx_strand_id
1 'polypeptide(L)'
;MKQLYYNVDKCLGCKSCELACAIAHSAAQELFAALKEEVLSLPRKKVAHRGNKNYPVSCRHCKEPKCVDACMAAALVYDAQKGMVLHDDTRCVGCWMCVMVCPYGAIRPNLKVKMPLRCDKCKDKDRPSCVAACPTQAIVWEEEAGIKR
;
A
#
# COMPACT_ATOMS: atom_id res chain seq x y z
N MET A 1 4.43 -10.37 14.07
CA MET A 1 3.55 -9.39 13.35
C MET A 1 3.43 -9.80 11.89
N LYS A 2 2.21 -9.80 11.35
CA LYS A 2 2.01 -10.15 9.94
C LYS A 2 2.46 -9.03 9.00
N GLN A 3 3.10 -9.41 7.91
CA GLN A 3 3.61 -8.51 6.87
C GLN A 3 3.26 -9.02 5.48
N LEU A 4 3.28 -8.11 4.51
CA LEU A 4 3.13 -8.45 3.10
C LEU A 4 4.48 -8.82 2.51
N TYR A 5 4.58 -10.00 1.92
CA TYR A 5 5.76 -10.46 1.20
C TYR A 5 5.43 -10.71 -0.27
N TYR A 6 6.43 -10.54 -1.10
CA TYR A 6 6.28 -10.58 -2.54
C TYR A 6 7.27 -11.58 -3.15
N ASN A 7 6.75 -12.62 -3.79
CA ASN A 7 7.55 -13.50 -4.63
C ASN A 7 7.52 -12.97 -6.06
N VAL A 8 8.63 -12.37 -6.48
CA VAL A 8 8.77 -11.73 -7.79
C VAL A 8 8.69 -12.76 -8.93
N ASP A 9 9.19 -13.97 -8.71
CA ASP A 9 9.23 -15.03 -9.75
C ASP A 9 7.83 -15.60 -10.05
N LYS A 10 6.90 -15.49 -9.09
CA LYS A 10 5.49 -15.87 -9.27
C LYS A 10 4.61 -14.75 -9.81
N CYS A 11 5.12 -13.51 -9.90
CA CYS A 11 4.31 -12.37 -10.29
C CYS A 11 4.13 -12.28 -11.80
N LEU A 12 2.92 -12.47 -12.27
CA LEU A 12 2.56 -12.36 -13.70
C LEU A 12 2.38 -10.92 -14.20
N GLY A 13 2.40 -9.92 -13.31
CA GLY A 13 2.12 -8.54 -13.69
C GLY A 13 0.65 -8.25 -14.05
N CYS A 14 -0.27 -9.12 -13.70
CA CYS A 14 -1.69 -9.05 -14.08
C CYS A 14 -2.46 -7.87 -13.45
N LYS A 15 -1.88 -7.16 -12.48
CA LYS A 15 -2.45 -6.00 -11.75
C LYS A 15 -3.76 -6.25 -10.99
N SER A 16 -4.23 -7.50 -10.87
CA SER A 16 -5.40 -7.84 -10.06
C SER A 16 -5.29 -7.31 -8.62
N CYS A 17 -4.08 -7.30 -8.06
CA CYS A 17 -3.81 -6.76 -6.74
C CYS A 17 -3.98 -5.23 -6.66
N GLU A 18 -3.73 -4.49 -7.75
CA GLU A 18 -4.00 -3.04 -7.83
C GLU A 18 -5.49 -2.80 -7.87
N LEU A 19 -6.21 -3.51 -8.73
CA LEU A 19 -7.67 -3.41 -8.86
C LEU A 19 -8.36 -3.72 -7.53
N ALA A 20 -8.02 -4.85 -6.90
CA ALA A 20 -8.57 -5.23 -5.61
C ALA A 20 -8.26 -4.21 -4.50
N CYS A 21 -7.07 -3.58 -4.56
CA CYS A 21 -6.71 -2.52 -3.63
C CYS A 21 -7.55 -1.25 -3.85
N ALA A 22 -7.79 -0.85 -5.09
CA ALA A 22 -8.63 0.29 -5.42
C ALA A 22 -10.08 0.06 -4.95
N ILE A 23 -10.66 -1.09 -5.25
CA ILE A 23 -12.01 -1.46 -4.83
C ILE A 23 -12.14 -1.48 -3.31
N ALA A 24 -11.17 -2.09 -2.60
CA ALA A 24 -11.20 -2.18 -1.15
C ALA A 24 -11.15 -0.83 -0.43
N HIS A 25 -10.66 0.22 -1.11
CA HIS A 25 -10.55 1.58 -0.61
C HIS A 25 -11.51 2.56 -1.28
N SER A 26 -12.43 2.07 -2.09
CA SER A 26 -13.56 2.85 -2.59
C SER A 26 -14.66 2.92 -1.53
N ALA A 27 -15.53 3.92 -1.62
CA ALA A 27 -16.64 4.07 -0.69
C ALA A 27 -17.63 2.91 -0.83
N ALA A 28 -17.88 2.46 -2.05
CA ALA A 28 -18.82 1.37 -2.35
C ALA A 28 -18.26 -0.03 -2.08
N GLN A 29 -16.92 -0.20 -2.05
CA GLN A 29 -16.23 -1.49 -1.89
C GLN A 29 -16.68 -2.60 -2.87
N GLU A 30 -17.32 -2.23 -3.96
CA GLU A 30 -17.84 -3.11 -5.02
C GLU A 30 -17.41 -2.53 -6.38
N LEU A 31 -17.04 -3.41 -7.35
CA LEU A 31 -16.40 -3.01 -8.60
C LEU A 31 -17.26 -2.03 -9.42
N PHE A 32 -18.50 -2.40 -9.70
CA PHE A 32 -19.34 -1.58 -10.59
C PHE A 32 -19.83 -0.30 -9.94
N ALA A 33 -20.05 -0.33 -8.64
CA ALA A 33 -20.41 0.86 -7.88
C ALA A 33 -19.22 1.81 -7.72
N ALA A 34 -18.01 1.28 -7.50
CA ALA A 34 -16.78 2.07 -7.42
C ALA A 34 -16.45 2.81 -8.72
N LEU A 35 -16.83 2.24 -9.89
CA LEU A 35 -16.64 2.90 -11.18
C LEU A 35 -17.57 4.11 -11.40
N LYS A 36 -18.66 4.20 -10.64
CA LYS A 36 -19.61 5.30 -10.68
C LYS A 36 -19.30 6.42 -9.68
N GLU A 37 -18.29 6.24 -8.84
CA GLU A 37 -17.86 7.25 -7.88
C GLU A 37 -17.29 8.48 -8.61
N GLU A 38 -17.66 9.67 -8.18
CA GLU A 38 -17.16 10.94 -8.71
C GLU A 38 -15.64 11.06 -8.62
N VAL A 39 -15.07 10.55 -7.52
CA VAL A 39 -13.63 10.46 -7.32
C VAL A 39 -13.23 8.99 -7.21
N LEU A 40 -12.70 8.45 -8.29
CA LEU A 40 -12.22 7.07 -8.35
C LEU A 40 -11.14 6.81 -7.29
N SER A 41 -11.33 5.75 -6.53
CA SER A 41 -10.29 5.28 -5.60
C SER A 41 -9.07 4.78 -6.35
N LEU A 42 -7.89 5.23 -5.93
CA LEU A 42 -6.63 4.81 -6.52
C LEU A 42 -5.97 3.70 -5.68
N PRO A 43 -5.30 2.73 -6.33
CA PRO A 43 -4.63 1.65 -5.60
C PRO A 43 -3.46 2.19 -4.79
N ARG A 44 -3.32 1.72 -3.55
CA ARG A 44 -2.22 2.07 -2.63
C ARG A 44 -0.96 1.24 -2.86
N LYS A 45 -0.92 0.49 -3.94
CA LYS A 45 0.21 -0.29 -4.42
C LYS A 45 0.32 -0.17 -5.93
N LYS A 46 1.48 -0.54 -6.47
CA LYS A 46 1.75 -0.53 -7.91
C LYS A 46 2.54 -1.78 -8.29
N VAL A 47 2.22 -2.37 -9.43
CA VAL A 47 3.07 -3.38 -10.06
C VAL A 47 4.00 -2.64 -11.02
N ALA A 48 5.29 -2.61 -10.67
CA ALA A 48 6.34 -2.09 -11.54
C ALA A 48 6.89 -3.23 -12.41
N HIS A 49 7.41 -2.86 -13.57
CA HIS A 49 8.02 -3.78 -14.52
C HIS A 49 9.48 -3.39 -14.75
N ARG A 50 10.39 -4.36 -14.71
CA ARG A 50 11.80 -4.13 -15.01
C ARG A 50 12.42 -5.36 -15.68
N GLY A 51 12.85 -5.20 -16.92
CA GLY A 51 13.28 -6.33 -17.75
C GLY A 51 12.13 -7.31 -17.95
N ASN A 52 12.33 -8.56 -17.64
CA ASN A 52 11.32 -9.62 -17.72
C ASN A 52 10.64 -9.94 -16.37
N LYS A 53 10.84 -9.11 -15.34
CA LYS A 53 10.28 -9.33 -14.00
C LYS A 53 9.28 -8.26 -13.61
N ASN A 54 8.25 -8.67 -12.87
CA ASN A 54 7.21 -7.80 -12.32
C ASN A 54 7.38 -7.70 -10.81
N TYR A 55 7.26 -6.47 -10.28
CA TYR A 55 7.47 -6.17 -8.87
C TYR A 55 6.24 -5.48 -8.28
N PRO A 56 5.49 -6.15 -7.42
CA PRO A 56 4.49 -5.46 -6.63
C PRO A 56 5.18 -4.53 -5.61
N VAL A 57 4.98 -3.24 -5.75
CA VAL A 57 5.54 -2.22 -4.85
C VAL A 57 4.44 -1.69 -3.95
N SER A 58 4.65 -1.75 -2.65
CA SER A 58 3.80 -1.09 -1.66
C SER A 58 4.60 -0.69 -0.42
N CYS A 59 3.99 0.10 0.46
CA CYS A 59 4.63 0.51 1.70
C CYS A 59 5.07 -0.73 2.51
N ARG A 60 6.32 -0.72 2.95
CA ARG A 60 6.93 -1.80 3.75
C ARG A 60 6.75 -1.61 5.25
N HIS A 61 6.21 -0.47 5.68
CA HIS A 61 6.08 -0.10 7.09
C HIS A 61 7.40 -0.28 7.85
N CYS A 62 8.45 0.39 7.34
CA CYS A 62 9.82 0.30 7.86
C CYS A 62 9.87 0.52 9.38
N LYS A 63 10.77 -0.19 10.07
CA LYS A 63 11.03 0.01 11.50
C LYS A 63 11.64 1.39 11.77
N GLU A 64 12.48 1.87 10.85
CA GLU A 64 13.04 3.22 10.80
C GLU A 64 12.40 3.99 9.63
N PRO A 65 11.22 4.55 9.82
CA PRO A 65 10.42 5.10 8.72
C PRO A 65 10.83 6.55 8.40
N LYS A 66 11.74 6.77 7.46
CA LYS A 66 12.17 8.11 7.01
C LYS A 66 11.01 9.04 6.64
N CYS A 67 9.88 8.48 6.22
CA CYS A 67 8.68 9.26 5.93
C CYS A 67 8.01 9.83 7.19
N VAL A 68 8.17 9.19 8.35
CA VAL A 68 7.71 9.72 9.64
C VAL A 68 8.63 10.85 10.07
N ASP A 69 9.94 10.63 10.02
CA ASP A 69 10.95 11.63 10.43
C ASP A 69 10.84 12.92 9.60
N ALA A 70 10.51 12.79 8.31
CA ALA A 70 10.36 13.92 7.39
C ALA A 70 8.98 14.59 7.44
N CYS A 71 8.04 14.09 8.24
CA CYS A 71 6.68 14.63 8.29
C CYS A 71 6.59 15.82 9.22
N MET A 72 6.71 17.03 8.70
CA MET A 72 6.63 18.26 9.50
C MET A 72 5.28 18.48 10.18
N ALA A 73 4.20 17.95 9.61
CA ALA A 73 2.85 18.02 10.19
C ALA A 73 2.58 16.93 11.24
N ALA A 74 3.56 16.04 11.51
CA ALA A 74 3.40 14.88 12.36
C ALA A 74 2.13 14.04 12.04
N ALA A 75 1.73 14.05 10.76
CA ALA A 75 0.59 13.25 10.26
C ALA A 75 0.93 11.78 10.07
N LEU A 76 2.23 11.42 10.08
CA LEU A 76 2.70 10.03 10.00
C LEU A 76 3.30 9.64 11.34
N VAL A 77 2.87 8.50 11.87
CA VAL A 77 3.34 7.97 13.16
C VAL A 77 3.62 6.47 13.00
N TYR A 78 4.73 5.99 13.56
CA TYR A 78 5.01 4.56 13.63
C TYR A 78 4.37 3.95 14.87
N ASP A 79 3.48 3.00 14.66
CA ASP A 79 2.86 2.18 15.72
C ASP A 79 3.67 0.90 15.89
N ALA A 80 4.46 0.84 16.96
CA ALA A 80 5.31 -0.32 17.24
C ALA A 80 4.51 -1.59 17.61
N GLN A 81 3.32 -1.44 18.19
CA GLN A 81 2.47 -2.58 18.54
C GLN A 81 1.90 -3.25 17.28
N LYS A 82 1.48 -2.45 16.31
CA LYS A 82 0.94 -2.93 15.03
C LYS A 82 2.04 -3.17 13.98
N GLY A 83 3.27 -2.71 14.22
CA GLY A 83 4.37 -2.78 13.27
C GLY A 83 4.05 -2.09 11.96
N MET A 84 3.43 -0.92 12.03
CA MET A 84 3.04 -0.16 10.85
C MET A 84 3.09 1.34 11.06
N VAL A 85 3.30 2.06 9.97
CA VAL A 85 3.15 3.51 9.98
C VAL A 85 1.68 3.84 9.81
N LEU A 86 1.12 4.66 10.66
CA LEU A 86 -0.23 5.20 10.57
C LEU A 86 -0.21 6.56 9.87
N HIS A 87 -1.33 6.95 9.29
CA HIS A 87 -1.51 8.25 8.67
C HIS A 87 -2.78 8.90 9.23
N ASP A 88 -2.63 10.13 9.67
CA ASP A 88 -3.73 10.98 10.12
C ASP A 88 -4.05 11.98 9.01
N ASP A 89 -5.17 11.76 8.34
CA ASP A 89 -5.63 12.56 7.22
C ASP A 89 -5.96 14.00 7.65
N THR A 90 -6.37 14.20 8.90
CA THR A 90 -6.78 15.53 9.43
C THR A 90 -5.59 16.46 9.64
N ARG A 91 -4.41 15.90 9.90
CA ARG A 91 -3.15 16.63 10.10
C ARG A 91 -2.33 16.79 8.83
N CYS A 92 -2.65 16.03 7.79
CA CYS A 92 -1.87 16.03 6.56
C CYS A 92 -2.09 17.31 5.75
N VAL A 93 -1.02 18.01 5.44
CA VAL A 93 -1.04 19.25 4.63
C VAL A 93 -0.72 19.01 3.15
N GLY A 94 -0.50 17.76 2.73
CA GLY A 94 -0.22 17.43 1.33
C GLY A 94 1.13 17.93 0.81
N CYS A 95 2.14 18.06 1.66
CA CYS A 95 3.46 18.62 1.30
C CYS A 95 4.35 17.66 0.49
N TRP A 96 4.00 16.40 0.34
CA TRP A 96 4.69 15.35 -0.42
C TRP A 96 6.09 14.95 0.07
N MET A 97 6.55 15.46 1.21
CA MET A 97 7.86 15.08 1.76
C MET A 97 7.99 13.58 1.94
N CYS A 98 6.94 12.90 2.43
CA CYS A 98 6.91 11.44 2.58
C CYS A 98 7.08 10.69 1.24
N VAL A 99 6.60 11.26 0.13
CA VAL A 99 6.78 10.71 -1.22
C VAL A 99 8.23 10.83 -1.65
N MET A 100 8.86 12.00 -1.41
CA MET A 100 10.23 12.31 -1.81
C MET A 100 11.27 11.48 -1.06
N VAL A 101 11.07 11.26 0.24
CA VAL A 101 12.06 10.56 1.08
C VAL A 101 11.91 9.04 1.08
N CYS A 102 10.87 8.50 0.47
CA CYS A 102 10.65 7.05 0.46
C CYS A 102 11.67 6.34 -0.45
N PRO A 103 12.62 5.56 0.09
CA PRO A 103 13.67 4.92 -0.72
C PRO A 103 13.14 3.83 -1.65
N TYR A 104 11.89 3.39 -1.44
CA TYR A 104 11.25 2.34 -2.24
C TYR A 104 10.25 2.89 -3.27
N GLY A 105 10.03 4.20 -3.32
CA GLY A 105 8.99 4.79 -4.17
C GLY A 105 7.58 4.20 -3.91
N ALA A 106 7.34 3.79 -2.67
CA ALA A 106 6.13 3.05 -2.29
C ALA A 106 4.95 3.98 -1.90
N ILE A 107 5.20 5.27 -1.80
CA ILE A 107 4.20 6.30 -1.52
C ILE A 107 4.01 7.11 -2.79
N ARG A 108 2.76 7.32 -3.19
CA ARG A 108 2.42 8.08 -4.38
C ARG A 108 1.53 9.28 -4.02
N PRO A 109 1.63 10.40 -4.74
CA PRO A 109 0.71 11.52 -4.53
C PRO A 109 -0.66 11.21 -5.13
N ASN A 110 -1.72 11.52 -4.41
CA ASN A 110 -3.06 11.68 -4.97
C ASN A 110 -3.35 13.18 -5.07
N LEU A 111 -3.20 13.72 -6.27
CA LEU A 111 -3.34 15.16 -6.50
C LEU A 111 -4.79 15.65 -6.38
N LYS A 112 -5.78 14.77 -6.57
CA LYS A 112 -7.21 15.12 -6.46
C LYS A 112 -7.58 15.46 -5.02
N VAL A 113 -7.18 14.60 -4.08
CA VAL A 113 -7.50 14.79 -2.65
C VAL A 113 -6.31 15.36 -1.85
N LYS A 114 -5.19 15.68 -2.52
CA LYS A 114 -3.95 16.20 -1.92
C LYS A 114 -3.42 15.36 -0.75
N MET A 115 -3.55 14.03 -0.86
CA MET A 115 -3.14 13.06 0.17
C MET A 115 -2.17 12.02 -0.39
N PRO A 116 -1.20 11.53 0.40
CA PRO A 116 -0.31 10.46 -0.02
C PRO A 116 -1.03 9.11 -0.05
N LEU A 117 -0.94 8.41 -1.17
CA LEU A 117 -1.41 7.03 -1.30
C LEU A 117 -0.36 6.08 -0.75
N ARG A 118 -0.70 5.40 0.31
CA ARG A 118 0.16 4.47 1.03
C ARG A 118 -0.61 3.25 1.49
N CYS A 119 0.00 2.08 1.39
CA CYS A 119 -0.59 0.85 1.91
C CYS A 119 -0.84 0.96 3.42
N ASP A 120 -2.01 0.56 3.86
CA ASP A 120 -2.44 0.49 5.26
C ASP A 120 -2.67 -0.94 5.74
N LYS A 121 -2.18 -1.94 4.96
CA LYS A 121 -2.39 -3.37 5.19
C LYS A 121 -3.86 -3.79 5.23
N CYS A 122 -4.78 -2.97 4.72
CA CYS A 122 -6.24 -3.18 4.85
C CYS A 122 -6.62 -3.43 6.31
N LYS A 123 -6.26 -2.51 7.20
CA LYS A 123 -6.37 -2.62 8.67
C LYS A 123 -7.75 -3.09 9.18
N ASP A 124 -8.78 -2.88 8.38
CA ASP A 124 -10.17 -3.21 8.70
C ASP A 124 -10.59 -4.61 8.20
N LYS A 125 -9.63 -5.41 7.69
CA LYS A 125 -9.86 -6.76 7.15
C LYS A 125 -8.85 -7.74 7.73
N ASP A 126 -9.28 -8.96 7.98
CA ASP A 126 -8.40 -10.05 8.47
C ASP A 126 -7.31 -10.41 7.47
N ARG A 127 -7.62 -10.27 6.17
CA ARG A 127 -6.70 -10.55 5.07
C ARG A 127 -6.72 -9.41 4.06
N PRO A 128 -5.54 -8.88 3.68
CA PRO A 128 -5.46 -7.82 2.67
C PRO A 128 -6.06 -8.24 1.33
N SER A 129 -6.89 -7.38 0.73
CA SER A 129 -7.60 -7.68 -0.52
C SER A 129 -6.66 -8.04 -1.69
N CYS A 130 -5.46 -7.46 -1.72
CA CYS A 130 -4.46 -7.79 -2.73
C CYS A 130 -3.89 -9.22 -2.62
N VAL A 131 -3.87 -9.79 -1.41
CA VAL A 131 -3.47 -11.19 -1.17
C VAL A 131 -4.56 -12.13 -1.67
N ALA A 132 -5.82 -11.80 -1.35
CA ALA A 132 -6.97 -12.61 -1.78
C ALA A 132 -7.12 -12.63 -3.33
N ALA A 133 -6.80 -11.51 -3.98
CA ALA A 133 -6.94 -11.34 -5.43
C ALA A 133 -5.74 -11.84 -6.25
N CYS A 134 -4.65 -12.29 -5.61
CA CYS A 134 -3.47 -12.73 -6.34
C CYS A 134 -3.63 -14.17 -6.85
N PRO A 135 -3.75 -14.41 -8.17
CA PRO A 135 -4.03 -15.75 -8.71
C PRO A 135 -2.85 -16.71 -8.54
N THR A 136 -1.63 -16.20 -8.52
CA THR A 136 -0.40 -17.01 -8.40
C THR A 136 0.13 -17.07 -6.97
N GLN A 137 -0.57 -16.45 -6.01
CA GLN A 137 -0.10 -16.31 -4.64
C GLN A 137 1.32 -15.68 -4.55
N ALA A 138 1.65 -14.80 -5.50
CA ALA A 138 2.88 -14.03 -5.47
C ALA A 138 2.91 -13.01 -4.32
N ILE A 139 1.76 -12.71 -3.72
CA ILE A 139 1.62 -11.85 -2.55
C ILE A 139 1.11 -12.71 -1.41
N VAL A 140 1.88 -12.81 -0.33
CA VAL A 140 1.52 -13.58 0.86
C VAL A 140 1.43 -12.69 2.09
N TRP A 141 0.61 -13.10 3.04
CA TRP A 141 0.36 -12.42 4.31
C TRP A 141 0.77 -13.33 5.45
N GLU A 142 2.00 -13.16 5.93
CA GLU A 142 2.63 -14.07 6.88
C GLU A 142 3.31 -13.31 8.02
N GLU A 143 3.58 -14.01 9.11
CA GLU A 143 4.38 -13.49 10.21
C GLU A 143 5.86 -13.42 9.82
N GLU A 144 6.55 -12.39 10.31
CA GLU A 144 7.96 -12.12 10.02
C GLU A 144 8.87 -13.33 10.33
N ALA A 145 8.47 -14.16 11.29
CA ALA A 145 9.21 -15.37 11.72
C ALA A 145 9.03 -16.59 10.78
N GLY A 146 8.05 -16.57 9.86
CA GLY A 146 7.67 -17.72 9.02
C GLY A 146 8.39 -17.78 7.66
N ILE A 147 9.20 -16.78 7.31
CA ILE A 147 9.78 -16.70 5.96
C ILE A 147 11.19 -17.29 5.94
N LYS A 148 11.30 -18.42 5.29
CA LYS A 148 12.59 -18.91 4.81
C LYS A 148 13.03 -18.01 3.64
N ARG A 149 14.12 -17.27 3.85
CA ARG A 149 14.83 -16.50 2.81
C ARG A 149 15.50 -17.45 1.83
#